data_548ca1232c3759d11f6f0ad6f535adaf
#
_entry.id   548ca1232c3759d11f6f0ad6f535adaf
#
_cell.length_a   1.000
_cell.length_b   1.000
_cell.length_c   1.000
_cell.angle_alpha   90.00
_cell.angle_beta   90.00
_cell.angle_gamma   90.00
#
_symmetry.space_group_name_H-M   'P 1'
#
loop_
_entity.id
_entity.type
_entity.pdbx_description
1 polymer ?
#
loop_
_entity_poly.entity_id
_entity_poly.type
_entity_poly.pdbx_seq_one_letter_code
_entity_poly.pdbx_strand_id
1 'polypeptide(L)'
;MGMEEKLFASNGRTKEEDVSFCRNMSYEQVDNRVFIRGVAKGKKFEHVNFNYCIFDVCYFRNCVFSYCEFVGCRFTGTSFNGSKFICCDLRYAVFERTQVDINSLTESAPNEENLRAKFFRNLRVNYQQQGDTESVNFAIRQELIATRSHLSKAWRSEEDYYRNKYQSLSRVGKFFEWLLFVILDWIWGNGESLKRLLLTVFIIFACILCYLTLNVSGDVTLKVFGEKAKETPLIFFGIQKITGDNDGISALIYFIRLVVFGLFMSLLVKKISRR
;
A
#
# COMPACT_ATOMS: atom_id res chain seq x y z
N MET A 1 30.25 -16.73 16.09
CA MET A 1 29.30 -15.78 16.73
C MET A 1 28.69 -14.93 15.63
N GLY A 2 27.52 -15.34 15.18
CA GLY A 2 26.87 -14.83 13.95
C GLY A 2 26.28 -13.43 14.11
N MET A 3 26.03 -12.79 12.97
CA MET A 3 25.41 -11.46 12.87
C MET A 3 24.02 -11.39 13.57
N GLU A 4 23.35 -12.53 13.76
CA GLU A 4 22.08 -12.66 14.49
C GLU A 4 22.22 -12.42 16.00
N GLU A 5 23.29 -12.88 16.65
CA GLU A 5 23.51 -12.61 18.08
C GLU A 5 23.72 -11.11 18.40
N LYS A 6 24.30 -10.35 17.47
CA LYS A 6 24.47 -8.89 17.65
C LYS A 6 23.16 -8.09 17.61
N LEU A 7 22.13 -8.60 16.91
CA LEU A 7 20.82 -7.95 16.85
C LEU A 7 20.06 -8.02 18.19
N PHE A 8 20.34 -9.03 19.00
CA PHE A 8 19.64 -9.25 20.26
C PHE A 8 20.44 -8.73 21.49
N ALA A 9 21.75 -8.59 21.37
CA ALA A 9 22.64 -8.31 22.51
C ALA A 9 22.73 -6.85 22.94
N SER A 10 22.18 -5.90 22.18
CA SER A 10 22.33 -4.48 22.51
C SER A 10 21.00 -3.85 22.87
N ASN A 11 20.71 -3.60 24.11
CA ASN A 11 19.79 -2.57 24.65
C ASN A 11 19.16 -2.94 26.01
N GLY A 12 19.79 -3.77 26.83
CA GLY A 12 19.26 -4.05 28.17
C GLY A 12 17.96 -4.86 28.20
N ARG A 13 17.62 -5.57 27.08
CA ARG A 13 16.45 -6.44 27.02
C ARG A 13 16.68 -7.75 27.77
N THR A 14 15.69 -8.17 28.56
CA THR A 14 15.72 -9.50 29.18
C THR A 14 15.37 -10.55 28.13
N LYS A 15 16.23 -11.57 27.96
CA LYS A 15 16.01 -12.68 27.04
C LYS A 15 15.32 -13.84 27.77
N GLU A 16 14.25 -14.35 27.19
CA GLU A 16 13.47 -15.49 27.70
C GLU A 16 13.30 -16.52 26.56
N GLU A 17 13.81 -17.75 26.80
CA GLU A 17 13.73 -18.83 25.81
C GLU A 17 12.79 -19.93 26.29
N ASP A 18 12.11 -20.57 25.32
CA ASP A 18 11.22 -21.73 25.54
C ASP A 18 10.11 -21.46 26.58
N VAL A 19 9.64 -20.20 26.66
CA VAL A 19 8.65 -19.78 27.64
C VAL A 19 7.28 -20.32 27.27
N SER A 20 6.60 -20.95 28.23
CA SER A 20 5.19 -21.34 28.10
C SER A 20 4.29 -20.38 28.87
N PHE A 21 3.45 -19.64 28.14
CA PHE A 21 2.40 -18.80 28.74
C PHE A 21 1.24 -19.66 29.20
N CYS A 22 1.36 -20.24 30.38
CA CYS A 22 0.40 -21.24 30.90
C CYS A 22 -0.91 -20.64 31.44
N ARG A 23 -0.95 -19.34 31.74
CA ARG A 23 -2.12 -18.64 32.30
C ARG A 23 -2.61 -17.49 31.43
N ASN A 24 -3.83 -17.06 31.66
CA ASN A 24 -4.29 -15.76 31.16
C ASN A 24 -3.55 -14.64 31.88
N MET A 25 -3.29 -13.54 31.19
CA MET A 25 -2.56 -12.39 31.73
C MET A 25 -3.46 -11.17 31.67
N SER A 26 -3.50 -10.39 32.74
CA SER A 26 -4.26 -9.14 32.79
C SER A 26 -3.50 -8.08 33.57
N TYR A 27 -3.41 -6.86 32.99
CA TYR A 27 -2.73 -5.70 33.60
C TYR A 27 -1.28 -5.93 33.99
N GLU A 28 -0.56 -6.73 33.19
CA GLU A 28 0.84 -7.08 33.45
C GLU A 28 1.80 -6.22 32.56
N GLN A 29 2.97 -5.91 33.13
CA GLN A 29 4.06 -5.22 32.42
C GLN A 29 5.10 -6.24 31.99
N VAL A 30 5.25 -6.41 30.68
CA VAL A 30 6.13 -7.43 30.06
C VAL A 30 7.01 -6.77 28.99
N ASP A 31 7.16 -5.47 29.07
CA ASP A 31 7.86 -4.64 28.09
C ASP A 31 9.36 -4.95 28.02
N ASN A 32 9.96 -4.54 26.88
CA ASN A 32 11.43 -4.58 26.65
C ASN A 32 12.06 -5.97 26.83
N ARG A 33 11.39 -7.04 26.36
CA ARG A 33 11.87 -8.42 26.43
C ARG A 33 12.06 -9.05 25.05
N VAL A 34 12.86 -10.09 25.01
CA VAL A 34 13.05 -10.95 23.83
C VAL A 34 12.53 -12.34 24.17
N PHE A 35 11.45 -12.75 23.53
CA PHE A 35 10.88 -14.07 23.63
C PHE A 35 11.33 -14.93 22.44
N ILE A 36 12.05 -16.01 22.70
CA ILE A 36 12.49 -16.96 21.69
C ILE A 36 11.75 -18.28 21.92
N ARG A 37 11.05 -18.77 20.90
CA ARG A 37 10.26 -20.01 20.93
C ARG A 37 9.19 -20.02 22.03
N GLY A 38 8.63 -18.83 22.37
CA GLY A 38 7.53 -18.72 23.32
C GLY A 38 6.25 -19.37 22.80
N VAL A 39 5.51 -20.06 23.67
CA VAL A 39 4.29 -20.79 23.31
C VAL A 39 3.11 -20.36 24.17
N ALA A 40 1.96 -20.06 23.52
CA ALA A 40 0.67 -19.89 24.18
C ALA A 40 -0.43 -20.56 23.35
N LYS A 41 -1.36 -21.23 23.99
CA LYS A 41 -2.51 -21.85 23.32
C LYS A 41 -3.82 -21.54 24.07
N GLY A 42 -4.75 -20.93 23.37
CA GLY A 42 -6.08 -20.60 23.90
C GLY A 42 -6.04 -19.63 25.09
N LYS A 43 -5.05 -18.75 25.14
CA LYS A 43 -4.88 -17.80 26.25
C LYS A 43 -5.48 -16.45 25.94
N LYS A 44 -5.89 -15.74 27.00
CA LYS A 44 -6.36 -14.35 26.94
C LYS A 44 -5.31 -13.45 27.57
N PHE A 45 -4.98 -12.38 26.83
CA PHE A 45 -4.11 -11.30 27.25
C PHE A 45 -4.94 -10.03 27.23
N GLU A 46 -5.12 -9.39 28.38
CA GLU A 46 -5.98 -8.22 28.52
C GLU A 46 -5.22 -7.09 29.23
N HIS A 47 -5.15 -5.92 28.59
CA HIS A 47 -4.39 -4.77 29.09
C HIS A 47 -2.93 -5.10 29.46
N VAL A 48 -2.28 -5.96 28.67
CA VAL A 48 -0.88 -6.32 28.88
C VAL A 48 0.03 -5.39 28.04
N ASN A 49 1.05 -4.84 28.68
CA ASN A 49 2.05 -4.04 28.02
C ASN A 49 3.20 -4.93 27.52
N PHE A 50 3.31 -5.08 26.19
CA PHE A 50 4.40 -5.75 25.49
C PHE A 50 5.28 -4.77 24.72
N ASN A 51 5.26 -3.49 25.02
CA ASN A 51 6.00 -2.49 24.26
C ASN A 51 7.48 -2.85 24.11
N TYR A 52 8.00 -2.64 22.91
CA TYR A 52 9.40 -2.89 22.54
C TYR A 52 9.87 -4.34 22.68
N CYS A 53 8.94 -5.30 22.76
CA CYS A 53 9.28 -6.71 22.77
C CYS A 53 9.65 -7.25 21.38
N ILE A 54 10.49 -8.28 21.39
CA ILE A 54 10.83 -9.07 20.20
C ILE A 54 10.27 -10.47 20.41
N PHE A 55 9.46 -10.95 19.47
CA PHE A 55 8.93 -12.30 19.45
C PHE A 55 9.57 -13.04 18.27
N ASP A 56 10.48 -13.95 18.57
CA ASP A 56 11.21 -14.72 17.58
C ASP A 56 10.79 -16.18 17.62
N VAL A 57 10.27 -16.68 16.50
CA VAL A 57 9.78 -18.05 16.32
C VAL A 57 8.77 -18.46 17.40
N CYS A 58 7.93 -17.51 17.86
CA CYS A 58 6.92 -17.79 18.88
C CYS A 58 5.64 -18.38 18.27
N TYR A 59 4.86 -19.09 19.10
CA TYR A 59 3.65 -19.76 18.66
C TYR A 59 2.45 -19.41 19.57
N PHE A 60 1.59 -18.53 19.07
CA PHE A 60 0.36 -18.09 19.73
C PHE A 60 -0.85 -18.62 18.96
N ARG A 61 -1.42 -19.72 19.42
CA ARG A 61 -2.57 -20.36 18.77
C ARG A 61 -3.87 -20.09 19.49
N ASN A 62 -4.88 -19.62 18.76
CA ASN A 62 -6.23 -19.35 19.30
C ASN A 62 -6.19 -18.44 20.55
N CYS A 63 -5.25 -17.49 20.59
CA CYS A 63 -5.13 -16.52 21.68
C CYS A 63 -5.98 -15.27 21.37
N VAL A 64 -6.38 -14.56 22.42
CA VAL A 64 -7.07 -13.28 22.29
C VAL A 64 -6.26 -12.21 23.01
N PHE A 65 -5.85 -11.21 22.27
CA PHE A 65 -5.17 -10.02 22.77
C PHE A 65 -6.16 -8.87 22.75
N SER A 66 -6.55 -8.36 23.92
CA SER A 66 -7.52 -7.29 24.07
C SER A 66 -6.88 -6.11 24.79
N TYR A 67 -6.94 -4.93 24.18
CA TYR A 67 -6.39 -3.69 24.74
C TYR A 67 -4.91 -3.79 25.13
N CYS A 68 -4.15 -4.64 24.44
CA CYS A 68 -2.72 -4.82 24.69
C CYS A 68 -1.90 -3.80 23.91
N GLU A 69 -0.75 -3.43 24.49
CA GLU A 69 0.19 -2.51 23.86
C GLU A 69 1.35 -3.29 23.23
N PHE A 70 1.56 -3.10 21.91
CA PHE A 70 2.64 -3.68 21.13
C PHE A 70 3.47 -2.63 20.40
N VAL A 71 3.58 -1.44 20.99
CA VAL A 71 4.32 -0.33 20.37
C VAL A 71 5.79 -0.70 20.16
N GLY A 72 6.25 -0.60 18.92
CA GLY A 72 7.63 -0.90 18.58
C GLY A 72 8.02 -2.38 18.69
N CYS A 73 7.04 -3.29 18.77
CA CYS A 73 7.32 -4.73 18.78
C CYS A 73 7.83 -5.24 17.43
N ARG A 74 8.61 -6.30 17.47
CA ARG A 74 9.02 -7.05 16.29
C ARG A 74 8.58 -8.51 16.42
N PHE A 75 7.88 -9.00 15.41
CA PHE A 75 7.46 -10.38 15.28
C PHE A 75 8.19 -11.01 14.10
N THR A 76 9.06 -11.99 14.37
CA THR A 76 9.86 -12.68 13.35
C THR A 76 9.55 -14.17 13.38
N GLY A 77 9.14 -14.75 12.26
CA GLY A 77 8.84 -16.19 12.17
C GLY A 77 7.76 -16.67 13.15
N THR A 78 6.97 -15.75 13.71
CA THR A 78 5.97 -16.04 14.74
C THR A 78 4.63 -16.44 14.09
N SER A 79 3.88 -17.33 14.76
CA SER A 79 2.56 -17.75 14.30
C SER A 79 1.47 -17.31 15.27
N PHE A 80 0.48 -16.56 14.75
CA PHE A 80 -0.74 -16.17 15.46
C PHE A 80 -1.98 -16.88 14.90
N ASN A 81 -1.84 -18.15 14.51
CA ASN A 81 -2.93 -18.89 13.89
C ASN A 81 -4.17 -18.96 14.80
N GLY A 82 -5.31 -18.47 14.28
CA GLY A 82 -6.59 -18.38 15.00
C GLY A 82 -6.62 -17.35 16.11
N SER A 83 -5.59 -16.52 16.28
CA SER A 83 -5.53 -15.49 17.31
C SER A 83 -6.15 -14.17 16.82
N LYS A 84 -6.64 -13.37 17.79
CA LYS A 84 -7.32 -12.09 17.54
C LYS A 84 -6.64 -10.95 18.28
N PHE A 85 -6.58 -9.79 17.63
CA PHE A 85 -6.13 -8.52 18.21
C PHE A 85 -7.31 -7.56 18.26
N ILE A 86 -7.77 -7.22 19.46
CA ILE A 86 -8.96 -6.39 19.69
C ILE A 86 -8.50 -5.11 20.37
N CYS A 87 -8.66 -3.97 19.71
CA CYS A 87 -8.30 -2.65 20.24
C CYS A 87 -6.86 -2.59 20.78
N CYS A 88 -5.91 -3.28 20.11
CA CYS A 88 -4.50 -3.25 20.48
C CYS A 88 -3.77 -2.04 19.86
N ASP A 89 -2.73 -1.57 20.52
CA ASP A 89 -1.84 -0.54 19.96
C ASP A 89 -0.67 -1.19 19.22
N LEU A 90 -0.72 -1.16 17.89
CA LEU A 90 0.29 -1.73 17.00
C LEU A 90 1.19 -0.66 16.35
N ARG A 91 1.27 0.55 16.92
CA ARG A 91 2.15 1.61 16.39
C ARG A 91 3.59 1.14 16.34
N TYR A 92 4.24 1.33 15.22
CA TYR A 92 5.62 0.91 14.97
C TYR A 92 5.88 -0.60 15.07
N ALA A 93 4.84 -1.43 15.17
CA ALA A 93 5.01 -2.89 15.15
C ALA A 93 5.46 -3.36 13.75
N VAL A 94 6.37 -4.34 13.73
CA VAL A 94 6.95 -4.92 12.52
C VAL A 94 6.70 -6.41 12.49
N PHE A 95 6.14 -6.90 11.39
CA PHE A 95 5.88 -8.32 11.12
C PHE A 95 6.81 -8.80 10.01
N GLU A 96 7.49 -9.91 10.22
CA GLU A 96 8.43 -10.49 9.28
C GLU A 96 8.26 -12.01 9.29
N ARG A 97 7.91 -12.61 8.16
CA ARG A 97 7.61 -14.06 8.04
C ARG A 97 6.64 -14.56 9.11
N THR A 98 5.71 -13.71 9.52
CA THR A 98 4.78 -13.92 10.64
C THR A 98 3.39 -14.27 10.12
N GLN A 99 2.87 -15.41 10.54
CA GLN A 99 1.52 -15.87 10.20
C GLN A 99 0.49 -15.18 11.09
N VAL A 100 -0.35 -14.35 10.51
CA VAL A 100 -1.41 -13.63 11.22
C VAL A 100 -2.54 -13.29 10.26
N ASP A 101 -3.78 -13.32 10.71
CA ASP A 101 -4.94 -12.90 9.91
C ASP A 101 -4.96 -11.38 9.76
N ILE A 102 -4.99 -10.91 8.51
CA ILE A 102 -5.02 -9.48 8.19
C ILE A 102 -6.26 -8.77 8.72
N ASN A 103 -7.41 -9.45 8.75
CA ASN A 103 -8.66 -8.86 9.27
C ASN A 103 -8.53 -8.56 10.75
N SER A 104 -7.93 -9.47 11.52
CA SER A 104 -7.67 -9.28 12.96
C SER A 104 -6.75 -8.08 13.24
N LEU A 105 -5.75 -7.85 12.39
CA LEU A 105 -4.83 -6.70 12.54
C LEU A 105 -5.46 -5.37 12.10
N THR A 106 -6.44 -5.41 11.19
CA THR A 106 -7.02 -4.19 10.61
C THR A 106 -7.78 -3.36 11.65
N GLU A 107 -8.44 -4.01 12.60
CA GLU A 107 -9.17 -3.35 13.69
C GLU A 107 -8.23 -2.65 14.69
N SER A 108 -7.01 -3.16 14.83
CA SER A 108 -5.97 -2.61 15.71
C SER A 108 -4.90 -1.81 14.94
N ALA A 109 -5.13 -1.52 13.66
CA ALA A 109 -4.18 -0.73 12.87
C ALA A 109 -4.10 0.72 13.39
N PRO A 110 -2.91 1.36 13.35
CA PRO A 110 -2.73 2.73 13.80
C PRO A 110 -3.73 3.71 13.17
N ASN A 111 -4.20 4.68 13.95
CA ASN A 111 -5.14 5.69 13.49
C ASN A 111 -4.44 6.82 12.71
N GLU A 112 -3.19 7.12 13.04
CA GLU A 112 -2.40 8.13 12.37
C GLU A 112 -2.06 7.67 10.93
N GLU A 113 -2.46 8.44 9.93
CA GLU A 113 -2.39 8.06 8.51
C GLU A 113 -0.97 7.68 8.06
N ASN A 114 0.05 8.39 8.53
CA ASN A 114 1.45 8.11 8.21
C ASN A 114 1.94 6.79 8.82
N LEU A 115 1.49 6.45 10.04
CA LEU A 115 1.81 5.18 10.69
C LEU A 115 1.01 4.04 10.08
N ARG A 116 -0.27 4.27 9.79
CA ARG A 116 -1.15 3.33 9.11
C ARG A 116 -0.59 2.92 7.74
N ALA A 117 -0.12 3.88 6.94
CA ALA A 117 0.51 3.59 5.66
C ALA A 117 1.77 2.72 5.81
N LYS A 118 2.63 3.03 6.80
CA LYS A 118 3.83 2.23 7.09
C LYS A 118 3.48 0.83 7.58
N PHE A 119 2.47 0.71 8.42
CA PHE A 119 1.98 -0.56 8.97
C PHE A 119 1.51 -1.50 7.84
N PHE A 120 0.63 -1.03 6.96
CA PHE A 120 0.16 -1.84 5.83
C PHE A 120 1.26 -2.11 4.80
N ARG A 121 2.24 -1.21 4.62
CA ARG A 121 3.43 -1.49 3.80
C ARG A 121 4.26 -2.64 4.37
N ASN A 122 4.47 -2.68 5.67
CA ASN A 122 5.15 -3.80 6.33
C ASN A 122 4.36 -5.11 6.19
N LEU A 123 3.05 -5.08 6.45
CA LEU A 123 2.19 -6.25 6.27
C LEU A 123 2.19 -6.77 4.83
N ARG A 124 2.20 -5.88 3.83
CA ARG A 124 2.34 -6.27 2.42
C ARG A 124 3.60 -7.10 2.19
N VAL A 125 4.75 -6.65 2.71
CA VAL A 125 6.02 -7.39 2.59
C VAL A 125 5.95 -8.73 3.33
N ASN A 126 5.37 -8.75 4.53
CA ASN A 126 5.18 -9.97 5.32
C ASN A 126 4.35 -11.03 4.56
N TYR A 127 3.22 -10.64 3.97
CA TYR A 127 2.37 -11.56 3.21
C TYR A 127 2.98 -11.95 1.85
N GLN A 128 3.76 -11.07 1.22
CA GLN A 128 4.54 -11.44 0.03
C GLN A 128 5.52 -12.58 0.31
N GLN A 129 6.20 -12.54 1.45
CA GLN A 129 7.12 -13.61 1.88
C GLN A 129 6.41 -14.95 2.14
N GLN A 130 5.11 -14.91 2.43
CA GLN A 130 4.28 -16.09 2.67
C GLN A 130 3.54 -16.58 1.42
N GLY A 131 3.58 -15.82 0.31
CA GLY A 131 2.83 -16.12 -0.91
C GLY A 131 1.32 -15.88 -0.80
N ASP A 132 0.83 -15.19 0.23
CA ASP A 132 -0.58 -14.85 0.41
C ASP A 132 -0.97 -13.63 -0.43
N THR A 133 -1.38 -13.89 -1.67
CA THR A 133 -1.72 -12.85 -2.64
C THR A 133 -2.97 -12.05 -2.25
N GLU A 134 -3.92 -12.65 -1.55
CA GLU A 134 -5.17 -11.98 -1.13
C GLU A 134 -4.87 -10.92 -0.08
N SER A 135 -4.16 -11.28 0.99
CA SER A 135 -3.73 -10.37 2.04
C SER A 135 -2.77 -9.30 1.52
N VAL A 136 -1.87 -9.62 0.56
CA VAL A 136 -1.04 -8.63 -0.14
C VAL A 136 -1.90 -7.57 -0.83
N ASN A 137 -2.89 -7.98 -1.61
CA ASN A 137 -3.76 -7.04 -2.34
C ASN A 137 -4.60 -6.19 -1.39
N PHE A 138 -5.05 -6.76 -0.27
CA PHE A 138 -5.75 -6.00 0.77
C PHE A 138 -4.82 -4.96 1.41
N ALA A 139 -3.61 -5.36 1.82
CA ALA A 139 -2.63 -4.47 2.43
C ALA A 139 -2.26 -3.30 1.50
N ILE A 140 -2.09 -3.56 0.19
CA ILE A 140 -1.84 -2.50 -0.80
C ILE A 140 -3.01 -1.50 -0.84
N ARG A 141 -4.25 -1.97 -0.88
CA ARG A 141 -5.41 -1.06 -0.88
C ARG A 141 -5.41 -0.16 0.35
N GLN A 142 -5.18 -0.72 1.53
CA GLN A 142 -5.13 0.04 2.78
C GLN A 142 -3.94 1.02 2.82
N GLU A 143 -2.77 0.60 2.34
CA GLU A 143 -1.59 1.46 2.19
C GLU A 143 -1.89 2.69 1.31
N LEU A 144 -2.53 2.48 0.14
CA LEU A 144 -2.88 3.55 -0.79
C LEU A 144 -3.92 4.52 -0.18
N ILE A 145 -4.94 4.01 0.51
CA ILE A 145 -5.95 4.82 1.20
C ILE A 145 -5.28 5.69 2.27
N ALA A 146 -4.45 5.11 3.12
CA ALA A 146 -3.76 5.83 4.18
C ALA A 146 -2.76 6.86 3.62
N THR A 147 -2.04 6.52 2.53
CA THR A 147 -1.13 7.44 1.84
C THR A 147 -1.87 8.63 1.25
N ARG A 148 -3.00 8.40 0.58
CA ARG A 148 -3.85 9.47 0.02
C ARG A 148 -4.34 10.41 1.11
N SER A 149 -4.83 9.87 2.23
CA SER A 149 -5.28 10.64 3.39
C SER A 149 -4.14 11.45 4.00
N HIS A 150 -2.98 10.81 4.22
CA HIS A 150 -1.79 11.48 4.73
C HIS A 150 -1.35 12.66 3.84
N LEU A 151 -1.24 12.45 2.53
CA LEU A 151 -0.84 13.50 1.59
C LEU A 151 -1.87 14.65 1.56
N SER A 152 -3.17 14.32 1.56
CA SER A 152 -4.25 15.31 1.63
C SER A 152 -4.17 16.16 2.90
N LYS A 153 -3.99 15.53 4.07
CA LYS A 153 -3.83 16.23 5.35
C LYS A 153 -2.54 17.03 5.41
N ALA A 154 -1.45 16.54 4.83
CA ALA A 154 -0.14 17.21 4.85
C ALA A 154 -0.16 18.62 4.24
N TRP A 155 -0.96 18.85 3.18
CA TRP A 155 -1.06 20.18 2.56
C TRP A 155 -2.30 20.97 3.00
N ARG A 156 -3.40 20.29 3.41
CA ARG A 156 -4.71 20.93 3.63
C ARG A 156 -5.08 21.06 5.10
N SER A 157 -4.67 20.12 5.98
CA SER A 157 -5.13 20.03 7.36
C SER A 157 -4.67 21.22 8.23
N GLU A 158 -5.51 21.55 9.19
CA GLU A 158 -5.23 22.52 10.26
C GLU A 158 -4.74 21.85 11.56
N GLU A 159 -4.63 20.51 11.59
CA GLU A 159 -4.16 19.73 12.74
C GLU A 159 -2.73 20.14 13.12
N ASP A 160 -2.47 20.35 14.42
CA ASP A 160 -1.18 20.82 14.96
C ASP A 160 0.01 19.98 14.47
N TYR A 161 -0.15 18.66 14.40
CA TYR A 161 0.89 17.76 13.90
C TYR A 161 1.33 18.13 12.47
N TYR A 162 0.37 18.33 11.56
CA TYR A 162 0.65 18.66 10.17
C TYR A 162 1.14 20.08 10.00
N ARG A 163 0.64 21.02 10.81
CA ARG A 163 1.07 22.42 10.83
C ARG A 163 2.51 22.58 11.27
N ASN A 164 2.90 21.88 12.33
CA ASN A 164 4.28 21.94 12.85
C ASN A 164 5.26 21.24 11.92
N LYS A 165 4.84 20.14 11.27
CA LYS A 165 5.72 19.34 10.43
C LYS A 165 5.91 19.89 9.01
N TYR A 166 4.87 20.45 8.42
CA TYR A 166 4.88 20.94 7.03
C TYR A 166 4.55 22.42 6.97
N GLN A 167 5.61 23.25 6.91
CA GLN A 167 5.51 24.71 6.86
C GLN A 167 5.88 25.24 5.47
N SER A 168 5.28 26.38 5.07
CA SER A 168 5.63 27.16 3.88
C SER A 168 5.89 26.31 2.61
N LEU A 169 7.12 26.31 2.07
CA LEU A 169 7.48 25.60 0.84
C LEU A 169 7.29 24.10 0.90
N SER A 170 7.49 23.48 2.07
CA SER A 170 7.26 22.04 2.22
C SER A 170 5.79 21.66 2.02
N ARG A 171 4.88 22.54 2.39
CA ARG A 171 3.43 22.37 2.20
C ARG A 171 3.03 22.43 0.72
N VAL A 172 3.64 23.34 -0.06
CA VAL A 172 3.47 23.41 -1.51
C VAL A 172 3.99 22.14 -2.18
N GLY A 173 5.16 21.64 -1.75
CA GLY A 173 5.68 20.36 -2.22
C GLY A 173 4.71 19.21 -1.95
N LYS A 174 4.06 19.16 -0.76
CA LYS A 174 3.05 18.14 -0.42
C LYS A 174 1.78 18.27 -1.25
N PHE A 175 1.39 19.46 -1.68
CA PHE A 175 0.30 19.64 -2.63
C PHE A 175 0.62 18.98 -3.98
N PHE A 176 1.82 19.20 -4.54
CA PHE A 176 2.21 18.57 -5.80
C PHE A 176 2.35 17.04 -5.69
N GLU A 177 2.88 16.53 -4.57
CA GLU A 177 2.91 15.08 -4.30
C GLU A 177 1.49 14.49 -4.26
N TRP A 178 0.56 15.17 -3.56
CA TRP A 178 -0.85 14.76 -3.51
C TRP A 178 -1.50 14.81 -4.89
N LEU A 179 -1.29 15.90 -5.64
CA LEU A 179 -1.85 16.07 -6.98
C LEU A 179 -1.35 14.95 -7.92
N LEU A 180 -0.05 14.71 -7.94
CA LEU A 180 0.55 13.62 -8.72
C LEU A 180 -0.02 12.26 -8.30
N PHE A 181 -0.15 12.01 -7.00
CA PHE A 181 -0.73 10.77 -6.50
C PHE A 181 -2.17 10.58 -6.98
N VAL A 182 -2.99 11.63 -6.96
CA VAL A 182 -4.39 11.59 -7.41
C VAL A 182 -4.48 11.38 -8.93
N ILE A 183 -3.63 12.06 -9.71
CA ILE A 183 -3.58 11.89 -11.17
C ILE A 183 -3.18 10.44 -11.52
N LEU A 184 -2.16 9.90 -10.89
CA LEU A 184 -1.74 8.52 -11.11
C LEU A 184 -2.78 7.51 -10.63
N ASP A 185 -3.49 7.80 -9.53
CA ASP A 185 -4.61 6.96 -9.08
C ASP A 185 -5.73 6.92 -10.12
N TRP A 186 -6.03 8.06 -10.74
CA TRP A 186 -7.05 8.16 -11.78
C TRP A 186 -6.65 7.40 -13.06
N ILE A 187 -5.39 7.57 -13.53
CA ILE A 187 -4.88 6.96 -14.78
C ILE A 187 -4.82 5.43 -14.68
N TRP A 188 -4.23 4.90 -13.62
CA TRP A 188 -3.93 3.47 -13.52
C TRP A 188 -4.03 2.89 -12.09
N GLY A 189 -4.63 3.63 -11.14
CA GLY A 189 -4.78 3.19 -9.76
C GLY A 189 -3.47 3.06 -9.00
N ASN A 190 -2.52 3.98 -9.22
CA ASN A 190 -1.17 3.92 -8.64
C ASN A 190 -0.45 2.58 -8.91
N GLY A 191 -0.68 2.00 -10.10
CA GLY A 191 -0.06 0.74 -10.52
C GLY A 191 -0.79 -0.51 -10.03
N GLU A 192 -2.08 -0.44 -9.73
CA GLU A 192 -2.86 -1.58 -9.24
C GLU A 192 -4.04 -1.96 -10.15
N SER A 193 -4.45 -1.08 -11.07
CA SER A 193 -5.70 -1.27 -11.82
C SER A 193 -5.51 -1.23 -13.32
N LEU A 194 -5.50 -2.42 -13.94
CA LEU A 194 -5.56 -2.54 -15.40
C LEU A 194 -6.85 -1.95 -15.98
N LYS A 195 -7.98 -2.08 -15.25
CA LYS A 195 -9.27 -1.51 -15.69
C LYS A 195 -9.21 0.00 -15.84
N ARG A 196 -8.59 0.71 -14.89
CA ARG A 196 -8.42 2.17 -14.98
C ARG A 196 -7.50 2.56 -16.13
N LEU A 197 -6.42 1.82 -16.37
CA LEU A 197 -5.53 2.06 -17.51
C LEU A 197 -6.27 1.89 -18.84
N LEU A 198 -7.08 0.84 -19.00
CA LEU A 198 -7.89 0.64 -20.20
C LEU A 198 -8.92 1.77 -20.38
N LEU A 199 -9.56 2.22 -19.30
CA LEU A 199 -10.45 3.37 -19.33
C LEU A 199 -9.71 4.64 -19.78
N THR A 200 -8.50 4.87 -19.29
CA THR A 200 -7.67 6.00 -19.71
C THR A 200 -7.34 5.93 -21.20
N VAL A 201 -6.99 4.75 -21.73
CA VAL A 201 -6.79 4.55 -23.18
C VAL A 201 -8.07 4.87 -23.96
N PHE A 202 -9.23 4.45 -23.47
CA PHE A 202 -10.52 4.75 -24.10
C PHE A 202 -10.80 6.27 -24.11
N ILE A 203 -10.49 6.97 -23.03
CA ILE A 203 -10.61 8.44 -22.96
C ILE A 203 -9.67 9.12 -23.97
N ILE A 204 -8.43 8.63 -24.09
CA ILE A 204 -7.47 9.13 -25.07
C ILE A 204 -8.05 8.95 -26.49
N PHE A 205 -8.61 7.79 -26.80
CA PHE A 205 -9.27 7.57 -28.09
C PHE A 205 -10.43 8.53 -28.32
N ALA A 206 -11.27 8.77 -27.32
CA ALA A 206 -12.35 9.76 -27.43
C ALA A 206 -11.82 11.18 -27.68
N CYS A 207 -10.73 11.57 -27.04
CA CYS A 207 -10.08 12.87 -27.27
C CYS A 207 -9.53 12.98 -28.71
N ILE A 208 -8.85 11.95 -29.21
CA ILE A 208 -8.34 11.92 -30.59
C ILE A 208 -9.50 11.98 -31.59
N LEU A 209 -10.56 11.19 -31.37
CA LEU A 209 -11.74 11.20 -32.23
C LEU A 209 -12.41 12.58 -32.26
N CYS A 210 -12.56 13.21 -31.09
CA CYS A 210 -13.11 14.57 -30.99
C CYS A 210 -12.25 15.56 -31.77
N TYR A 211 -10.93 15.51 -31.63
CA TYR A 211 -10.00 16.34 -32.39
C TYR A 211 -10.14 16.13 -33.91
N LEU A 212 -10.21 14.88 -34.36
CA LEU A 212 -10.35 14.55 -35.78
C LEU A 212 -11.69 15.04 -36.36
N THR A 213 -12.77 14.93 -35.57
CA THR A 213 -14.11 15.37 -36.02
C THR A 213 -14.23 16.91 -36.07
N LEU A 214 -13.59 17.61 -35.12
CA LEU A 214 -13.60 19.09 -35.10
C LEU A 214 -12.80 19.70 -36.25
N ASN A 215 -11.82 19.01 -36.79
CA ASN A 215 -11.00 19.47 -37.91
C ASN A 215 -11.51 19.05 -39.30
N VAL A 216 -12.73 18.49 -39.38
CA VAL A 216 -13.37 18.20 -40.67
C VAL A 216 -13.95 19.51 -41.26
N SER A 217 -13.57 19.82 -42.51
CA SER A 217 -14.14 20.94 -43.23
C SER A 217 -15.51 20.54 -43.81
N GLY A 218 -16.60 20.76 -43.05
CA GLY A 218 -17.98 20.48 -43.51
C GLY A 218 -18.84 19.86 -42.41
N ASP A 219 -20.08 19.50 -42.77
CA ASP A 219 -21.03 18.93 -41.83
C ASP A 219 -20.59 17.54 -41.36
N VAL A 220 -20.54 17.36 -40.03
CA VAL A 220 -20.20 16.06 -39.41
C VAL A 220 -21.42 15.12 -39.52
N THR A 221 -21.44 14.31 -40.56
CA THR A 221 -22.45 13.26 -40.74
C THR A 221 -22.05 11.99 -39.95
N LEU A 222 -23.06 11.14 -39.66
CA LEU A 222 -22.79 9.86 -38.96
C LEU A 222 -21.78 8.97 -39.68
N LYS A 223 -21.73 9.07 -41.01
CA LYS A 223 -20.77 8.35 -41.85
C LYS A 223 -19.34 8.84 -41.61
N VAL A 224 -19.14 10.18 -41.62
CA VAL A 224 -17.81 10.78 -41.33
C VAL A 224 -17.34 10.45 -39.95
N PHE A 225 -18.21 10.52 -38.92
CA PHE A 225 -17.90 10.13 -37.58
C PHE A 225 -17.44 8.66 -37.49
N GLY A 226 -18.15 7.73 -38.18
CA GLY A 226 -17.79 6.33 -38.23
C GLY A 226 -16.43 6.07 -38.90
N GLU A 227 -16.10 6.82 -39.95
CA GLU A 227 -14.78 6.75 -40.61
C GLU A 227 -13.67 7.22 -39.67
N LYS A 228 -13.86 8.38 -39.00
CA LYS A 228 -12.90 8.91 -38.02
C LYS A 228 -12.73 8.02 -36.80
N ALA A 229 -13.79 7.36 -36.32
CA ALA A 229 -13.72 6.37 -35.26
C ALA A 229 -12.84 5.17 -35.62
N LYS A 230 -12.83 4.72 -36.88
CA LYS A 230 -11.95 3.65 -37.36
C LYS A 230 -10.50 4.11 -37.53
N GLU A 231 -10.28 5.37 -37.90
CA GLU A 231 -8.93 5.96 -38.02
C GLU A 231 -8.25 6.14 -36.65
N THR A 232 -9.02 6.46 -35.61
CA THR A 232 -8.52 6.79 -34.27
C THR A 232 -7.53 5.75 -33.70
N PRO A 233 -7.84 4.43 -33.63
CA PRO A 233 -6.87 3.42 -33.18
C PRO A 233 -5.63 3.37 -34.06
N LEU A 234 -5.80 3.50 -35.39
CA LEU A 234 -4.67 3.43 -36.33
C LEU A 234 -3.69 4.58 -36.12
N ILE A 235 -4.22 5.78 -35.83
CA ILE A 235 -3.41 6.96 -35.48
C ILE A 235 -2.73 6.75 -34.12
N PHE A 236 -3.46 6.30 -33.09
CA PHE A 236 -2.89 6.07 -31.78
C PHE A 236 -1.78 5.03 -31.81
N PHE A 237 -1.94 3.93 -32.56
CA PHE A 237 -0.90 2.92 -32.73
C PHE A 237 0.21 3.33 -33.72
N GLY A 238 0.08 4.48 -34.38
CA GLY A 238 1.09 5.02 -35.30
C GLY A 238 1.15 4.33 -36.66
N ILE A 239 0.08 3.64 -37.04
CA ILE A 239 -0.09 2.99 -38.36
C ILE A 239 -0.43 4.03 -39.42
N GLN A 240 -1.23 5.04 -39.02
CA GLN A 240 -1.68 6.12 -39.90
C GLN A 240 -1.26 7.47 -39.30
N LYS A 241 -0.83 8.42 -40.15
CA LYS A 241 -0.57 9.80 -39.75
C LYS A 241 -1.82 10.66 -39.86
N ILE A 242 -1.92 11.69 -39.02
CA ILE A 242 -2.97 12.70 -39.13
C ILE A 242 -2.71 13.53 -40.40
N THR A 243 -3.66 13.56 -41.31
CA THR A 243 -3.58 14.36 -42.54
C THR A 243 -3.85 15.84 -42.22
N GLY A 244 -2.96 16.72 -42.62
CA GLY A 244 -3.11 18.18 -42.46
C GLY A 244 -2.77 18.74 -41.10
N ASP A 245 -2.07 17.96 -40.24
CA ASP A 245 -1.75 18.35 -38.88
C ASP A 245 -0.39 19.03 -38.74
N ASN A 246 -0.29 19.89 -37.75
CA ASN A 246 0.98 20.36 -37.23
C ASN A 246 1.72 19.18 -36.57
N ASP A 247 3.01 19.00 -36.87
CA ASP A 247 3.87 17.94 -36.33
C ASP A 247 3.81 17.83 -34.78
N GLY A 248 3.42 18.92 -34.09
CA GLY A 248 3.31 18.97 -32.62
C GLY A 248 2.25 18.04 -32.02
N ILE A 249 1.06 17.94 -32.65
CA ILE A 249 -0.02 17.06 -32.11
C ILE A 249 0.33 15.60 -32.34
N SER A 250 0.88 15.28 -33.52
CA SER A 250 1.38 13.95 -33.80
C SER A 250 2.49 13.54 -32.82
N ALA A 251 3.44 14.42 -32.51
CA ALA A 251 4.48 14.20 -31.50
C ALA A 251 3.89 13.98 -30.09
N LEU A 252 2.87 14.75 -29.69
CA LEU A 252 2.17 14.57 -28.41
C LEU A 252 1.50 13.20 -28.32
N ILE A 253 0.81 12.74 -29.37
CA ILE A 253 0.17 11.43 -29.40
C ILE A 253 1.21 10.31 -29.28
N TYR A 254 2.34 10.45 -29.99
CA TYR A 254 3.45 9.49 -29.86
C TYR A 254 4.02 9.44 -28.44
N PHE A 255 4.19 10.57 -27.79
CA PHE A 255 4.66 10.63 -26.40
C PHE A 255 3.66 9.96 -25.44
N ILE A 256 2.36 10.29 -25.55
CA ILE A 256 1.30 9.67 -24.75
C ILE A 256 1.28 8.16 -24.93
N ARG A 257 1.38 7.68 -26.18
CA ARG A 257 1.46 6.23 -26.49
C ARG A 257 2.62 5.57 -25.77
N LEU A 258 3.82 6.18 -25.80
CA LEU A 258 5.00 5.64 -25.15
C LEU A 258 4.80 5.51 -23.64
N VAL A 259 4.24 6.56 -23.00
CA VAL A 259 3.93 6.55 -21.57
C VAL A 259 2.90 5.46 -21.23
N VAL A 260 1.79 5.39 -21.97
CA VAL A 260 0.75 4.38 -21.75
C VAL A 260 1.29 2.96 -21.90
N PHE A 261 2.13 2.73 -22.92
CA PHE A 261 2.77 1.44 -23.11
C PHE A 261 3.70 1.08 -21.95
N GLY A 262 4.52 2.03 -21.47
CA GLY A 262 5.37 1.84 -20.29
C GLY A 262 4.57 1.49 -19.03
N LEU A 263 3.45 2.19 -18.78
CA LEU A 263 2.54 1.89 -17.66
C LEU A 263 1.92 0.49 -17.80
N PHE A 264 1.50 0.11 -19.01
CA PHE A 264 0.95 -1.21 -19.28
C PHE A 264 1.97 -2.32 -19.01
N MET A 265 3.19 -2.18 -19.50
CA MET A 265 4.28 -3.14 -19.25
C MET A 265 4.62 -3.24 -17.78
N SER A 266 4.67 -2.12 -17.05
CA SER A 266 4.89 -2.08 -15.61
C SER A 266 3.81 -2.88 -14.86
N LEU A 267 2.53 -2.71 -15.22
CA LEU A 267 1.42 -3.47 -14.64
C LEU A 267 1.52 -4.97 -14.93
N LEU A 268 1.88 -5.35 -16.16
CA LEU A 268 2.06 -6.76 -16.53
C LEU A 268 3.16 -7.41 -15.71
N VAL A 269 4.34 -6.81 -15.66
CA VAL A 269 5.47 -7.33 -14.87
C VAL A 269 5.08 -7.48 -13.40
N LYS A 270 4.44 -6.45 -12.82
CA LYS A 270 4.00 -6.47 -11.43
C LYS A 270 2.97 -7.58 -11.16
N LYS A 271 2.05 -7.82 -12.08
CA LYS A 271 1.03 -8.86 -11.95
C LYS A 271 1.59 -10.27 -12.10
N ILE A 272 2.58 -10.45 -12.97
CA ILE A 272 3.28 -11.73 -13.16
C ILE A 272 4.16 -12.03 -11.94
N SER A 273 4.90 -11.03 -11.45
CA SER A 273 5.81 -11.17 -10.31
C SER A 273 5.10 -11.45 -8.97
N ARG A 274 3.78 -11.24 -8.88
CA ARG A 274 2.97 -11.55 -7.68
C ARG A 274 2.36 -12.95 -7.67
N ARG A 275 2.58 -13.72 -8.73
CA ARG A 275 2.18 -15.13 -8.76
C ARG A 275 3.31 -16.03 -8.32
#